data_5cbb59eaac83f1d5fc9fc93868460913
#
_entry.id   5cbb59eaac83f1d5fc9fc93868460913
#
_cell.length_a   1.000
_cell.length_b   1.000
_cell.length_c   1.000
_cell.angle_alpha   90.00
_cell.angle_beta   90.00
_cell.angle_gamma   90.00
#
_symmetry.space_group_name_H-M   'P 1'
#
loop_
_entity.id
_entity.type
_entity.pdbx_description
1 polymer ?
#
loop_
_entity_poly.entity_id
_entity_poly.type
_entity_poly.pdbx_seq_one_letter_code
_entity_poly.pdbx_strand_id
1 'polypeptide(L)'
;SFGYQVLGFGAGGSLGAAVSVEFLIIAGGAGGGSLGGGGGAGGYRTPTEDIFEGSTYTITVGDGGAGGAANFGIGGDGSDSSVAGAGITTITSTGGGGAGSHGGYPGRDGGCGGGAGCVSGPIQPGGDGNTPSTSPSQGNDGGNNGGGPGEGGGGGGGSGAEGQTAPSDTQAGAGGAGTASSITGSAVTRAGGGGSGARVQTGSSAAGGGSGGGGQGYNNDTVGGAGTVNTGSGGGGTGWTGSASADGGAGGKGVIILSMADASYSGTTTGSPTVATGVSGKT
;
A
#
# COMPACT_ATOMS: atom_id res chain seq x y z
N SER A 1 14.19 -0.99 7.41
CA SER A 1 13.77 0.44 7.38
C SER A 1 15.00 1.33 7.33
N PHE A 2 15.06 2.22 6.36
CA PHE A 2 16.09 3.27 6.32
C PHE A 2 15.44 4.57 6.81
N GLY A 3 15.85 5.05 8.00
CA GLY A 3 15.50 6.36 8.50
C GLY A 3 16.40 7.41 7.83
N TYR A 4 15.79 8.45 7.26
CA TYR A 4 16.52 9.62 6.79
C TYR A 4 16.29 10.77 7.76
N GLN A 5 17.34 11.41 8.23
CA GLN A 5 17.25 12.68 8.96
C GLN A 5 17.31 13.84 7.97
N VAL A 6 16.29 14.66 7.97
CA VAL A 6 16.26 15.92 7.24
C VAL A 6 16.30 17.07 8.24
N LEU A 7 17.35 17.85 8.16
CA LEU A 7 17.58 19.15 8.81
C LEU A 7 17.90 19.13 10.32
N GLY A 8 19.15 19.47 10.63
CA GLY A 8 19.57 19.96 11.94
C GLY A 8 19.98 21.41 11.87
N PHE A 9 19.42 22.26 12.71
CA PHE A 9 19.93 23.58 13.02
C PHE A 9 19.94 23.77 14.55
N GLY A 10 21.00 24.37 15.01
CA GLY A 10 21.50 24.68 16.32
C GLY A 10 20.58 24.76 17.53
N ALA A 11 21.17 24.46 18.67
CA ALA A 11 20.59 24.26 20.00
C ALA A 11 20.00 25.53 20.64
N GLY A 12 18.83 25.34 21.28
CA GLY A 12 18.43 26.12 22.46
C GLY A 12 17.50 27.31 22.19
N GLY A 13 16.27 27.21 22.66
CA GLY A 13 15.37 28.36 22.71
C GLY A 13 14.09 28.08 21.88
N SER A 14 13.23 29.00 21.70
CA SER A 14 11.99 28.92 20.93
C SER A 14 12.15 28.20 19.57
N LEU A 15 11.14 27.50 19.15
CA LEU A 15 11.04 26.98 17.77
C LEU A 15 11.30 28.14 16.79
N GLY A 16 12.03 27.89 15.70
CA GLY A 16 12.29 28.88 14.65
C GLY A 16 11.01 29.32 13.92
N ALA A 17 11.16 30.03 12.81
CA ALA A 17 10.02 30.45 12.00
C ALA A 17 9.25 29.23 11.49
N ALA A 18 7.92 29.33 11.50
CA ALA A 18 7.06 28.28 10.98
C ALA A 18 7.05 28.30 9.45
N VAL A 19 7.20 27.13 8.84
CA VAL A 19 7.12 26.89 7.38
C VAL A 19 6.01 25.88 7.11
N SER A 20 4.98 26.31 6.38
CA SER A 20 3.88 25.42 6.00
C SER A 20 4.32 24.44 4.91
N VAL A 21 4.14 23.15 5.17
CA VAL A 21 4.54 22.05 4.29
C VAL A 21 3.34 21.15 4.02
N GLU A 22 3.11 20.88 2.74
CA GLU A 22 2.19 19.83 2.31
C GLU A 22 2.94 18.49 2.28
N PHE A 23 2.34 17.46 2.84
CA PHE A 23 2.90 16.13 2.84
C PHE A 23 2.05 15.18 2.00
N LEU A 24 2.69 14.25 1.32
CA LEU A 24 2.09 13.01 0.87
C LEU A 24 2.86 11.87 1.56
N ILE A 25 2.19 11.14 2.43
CA ILE A 25 2.77 10.05 3.22
C ILE A 25 2.06 8.77 2.84
N ILE A 26 2.76 7.89 2.13
CA ILE A 26 2.24 6.57 1.73
C ILE A 26 3.10 5.49 2.38
N ALA A 27 2.46 4.59 3.11
CA ALA A 27 3.11 3.43 3.73
C ALA A 27 3.44 2.35 2.70
N GLY A 28 4.18 1.32 3.12
CA GLY A 28 4.44 0.14 2.30
C GLY A 28 3.17 -0.64 2.01
N GLY A 29 2.99 -1.10 0.78
CA GLY A 29 1.91 -2.03 0.43
C GLY A 29 2.21 -3.44 0.92
N ALA A 30 1.20 -4.27 1.07
CA ALA A 30 1.30 -5.63 1.52
C ALA A 30 1.52 -6.63 0.38
N GLY A 31 2.00 -7.83 0.72
CA GLY A 31 2.14 -8.92 -0.23
C GLY A 31 0.81 -9.61 -0.57
N GLY A 32 0.73 -10.13 -1.80
CA GLY A 32 -0.35 -11.03 -2.22
C GLY A 32 -0.19 -12.43 -1.62
N GLY A 33 -1.27 -13.19 -1.54
CA GLY A 33 -1.27 -14.57 -1.03
C GLY A 33 -0.92 -15.60 -2.10
N SER A 34 -0.30 -16.69 -1.68
CA SER A 34 -0.20 -17.90 -2.50
C SER A 34 -1.55 -18.62 -2.47
N LEU A 35 -2.14 -18.92 -3.61
CA LEU A 35 -3.55 -19.35 -3.74
C LEU A 35 -4.47 -18.35 -3.03
N GLY A 36 -4.27 -17.10 -3.30
CA GLY A 36 -4.77 -16.09 -2.41
C GLY A 36 -5.26 -14.81 -3.04
N GLY A 37 -5.69 -13.96 -2.16
CA GLY A 37 -6.12 -12.60 -2.45
C GLY A 37 -4.98 -11.69 -2.86
N GLY A 38 -5.32 -10.49 -3.29
CA GLY A 38 -4.37 -9.41 -3.50
C GLY A 38 -4.03 -8.70 -2.18
N GLY A 39 -2.79 -8.25 -2.04
CA GLY A 39 -2.33 -7.44 -0.90
C GLY A 39 -2.96 -6.06 -0.87
N GLY A 40 -3.26 -5.53 0.32
CA GLY A 40 -3.73 -4.16 0.50
C GLY A 40 -2.63 -3.15 0.20
N ALA A 41 -3.00 -1.98 -0.28
CA ALA A 41 -2.08 -0.86 -0.41
C ALA A 41 -1.73 -0.28 0.97
N GLY A 42 -0.60 0.38 1.10
CA GLY A 42 -0.27 1.18 2.27
C GLY A 42 -1.24 2.35 2.41
N GLY A 43 -1.49 2.78 3.64
CA GLY A 43 -2.28 3.95 3.94
C GLY A 43 -1.75 5.17 3.20
N TYR A 44 -2.63 6.09 2.88
CA TYR A 44 -2.40 7.28 2.09
C TYR A 44 -2.87 8.51 2.86
N ARG A 45 -1.96 9.40 3.25
CA ARG A 45 -2.27 10.60 4.04
C ARG A 45 -1.69 11.85 3.39
N THR A 46 -2.44 12.94 3.42
CA THR A 46 -2.06 14.24 2.82
C THR A 46 -2.26 15.39 3.80
N PRO A 47 -1.60 15.39 4.97
CA PRO A 47 -1.68 16.50 5.89
C PRO A 47 -0.91 17.73 5.38
N THR A 48 -1.30 18.90 5.87
CA THR A 48 -0.49 20.12 5.82
C THR A 48 -0.15 20.49 7.26
N GLU A 49 1.13 20.66 7.55
CA GLU A 49 1.64 20.96 8.89
C GLU A 49 2.67 22.08 8.82
N ASP A 50 2.78 22.81 9.90
CA ASP A 50 3.87 23.76 10.08
C ASP A 50 5.08 23.04 10.65
N ILE A 51 6.18 23.04 9.92
CA ILE A 51 7.51 22.66 10.43
C ILE A 51 8.28 23.90 10.82
N PHE A 52 9.26 23.75 11.72
CA PHE A 52 9.96 24.88 12.30
C PHE A 52 11.42 24.88 11.89
N GLU A 53 11.90 26.04 11.45
CA GLU A 53 13.32 26.25 11.16
C GLU A 53 14.17 25.88 12.37
N GLY A 54 15.30 25.25 12.13
CA GLY A 54 16.19 24.79 13.18
C GLY A 54 15.76 23.50 13.90
N SER A 55 14.66 22.89 13.52
CA SER A 55 14.20 21.61 14.07
C SER A 55 14.61 20.43 13.20
N THR A 56 14.81 19.27 13.84
CA THR A 56 15.08 18.00 13.14
C THR A 56 13.80 17.18 13.02
N TYR A 57 13.55 16.68 11.82
CA TYR A 57 12.43 15.77 11.53
C TYR A 57 12.97 14.43 11.08
N THR A 58 12.41 13.36 11.64
CA THR A 58 12.73 11.99 11.23
C THR A 58 11.67 11.52 10.23
N ILE A 59 12.12 11.16 9.03
CA ILE A 59 11.29 10.61 7.97
C ILE A 59 11.56 9.11 7.89
N THR A 60 10.53 8.30 8.06
CA THR A 60 10.61 6.84 7.91
C THR A 60 9.72 6.40 6.77
N VAL A 61 10.28 5.73 5.78
CA VAL A 61 9.52 5.16 4.65
C VAL A 61 9.37 3.66 4.83
N GLY A 62 8.14 3.18 4.84
CA GLY A 62 7.81 1.78 5.04
C GLY A 62 8.20 0.90 3.86
N ASP A 63 8.70 -0.30 4.17
CA ASP A 63 8.99 -1.34 3.17
C ASP A 63 7.71 -2.08 2.78
N GLY A 64 7.69 -2.62 1.56
CA GLY A 64 6.62 -3.51 1.11
C GLY A 64 6.67 -4.86 1.84
N GLY A 65 5.50 -5.45 2.08
CA GLY A 65 5.37 -6.79 2.64
C GLY A 65 5.80 -7.88 1.65
N ALA A 66 6.33 -8.97 2.16
CA ALA A 66 6.69 -10.11 1.33
C ALA A 66 5.45 -10.79 0.75
N GLY A 67 5.54 -11.29 -0.48
CA GLY A 67 4.53 -12.21 -1.02
C GLY A 67 4.44 -13.49 -0.20
N GLY A 68 3.25 -14.07 -0.12
CA GLY A 68 3.04 -15.35 0.55
C GLY A 68 3.82 -16.45 -0.16
N ALA A 69 4.63 -17.22 0.59
CA ALA A 69 5.39 -18.32 0.04
C ALA A 69 4.48 -19.38 -0.59
N ALA A 70 4.96 -20.06 -1.65
CA ALA A 70 4.27 -21.18 -2.28
C ALA A 70 3.74 -22.18 -1.23
N ASN A 71 2.70 -22.91 -1.59
CA ASN A 71 2.00 -23.84 -0.69
C ASN A 71 1.30 -23.14 0.49
N PHE A 72 0.37 -22.27 0.15
CA PHE A 72 -0.59 -21.64 1.07
C PHE A 72 -0.04 -20.52 1.98
N GLY A 73 1.06 -19.89 1.62
CA GLY A 73 1.58 -18.74 2.35
C GLY A 73 0.63 -17.52 2.26
N ILE A 74 0.37 -16.90 3.40
CA ILE A 74 -0.33 -15.60 3.46
C ILE A 74 0.65 -14.48 3.08
N GLY A 75 0.13 -13.39 2.49
CA GLY A 75 0.92 -12.20 2.22
C GLY A 75 1.42 -11.54 3.50
N GLY A 76 2.63 -10.98 3.49
CA GLY A 76 3.17 -10.17 4.58
C GLY A 76 2.54 -8.78 4.61
N ASP A 77 2.37 -8.18 5.81
CA ASP A 77 1.94 -6.78 5.92
C ASP A 77 3.03 -5.83 5.43
N GLY A 78 2.61 -4.69 4.90
CA GLY A 78 3.50 -3.57 4.67
C GLY A 78 3.96 -2.91 5.98
N SER A 79 5.02 -2.13 5.92
CA SER A 79 5.50 -1.36 7.06
C SER A 79 4.98 0.07 7.02
N ASP A 80 4.84 0.68 8.20
CA ASP A 80 4.39 2.05 8.35
C ASP A 80 5.39 3.07 7.76
N SER A 81 4.84 4.18 7.26
CA SER A 81 5.61 5.39 6.97
C SER A 81 5.26 6.48 7.97
N SER A 82 6.25 7.25 8.42
CA SER A 82 6.00 8.29 9.41
C SER A 82 6.87 9.53 9.26
N VAL A 83 6.36 10.65 9.75
CA VAL A 83 7.07 11.92 9.94
C VAL A 83 6.94 12.31 11.41
N ALA A 84 8.07 12.50 12.07
CA ALA A 84 8.11 12.88 13.49
C ALA A 84 9.15 13.99 13.71
N GLY A 85 8.87 14.92 14.62
CA GLY A 85 9.79 15.99 14.98
C GLY A 85 9.16 17.05 15.88
N ALA A 86 9.92 18.07 16.18
CA ALA A 86 9.48 19.14 17.07
C ALA A 86 8.29 19.91 16.50
N GLY A 87 7.33 20.22 17.34
CA GLY A 87 6.16 21.05 17.01
C GLY A 87 5.04 20.35 16.23
N ILE A 88 5.23 19.10 15.77
CA ILE A 88 4.18 18.30 15.14
C ILE A 88 3.88 17.04 15.94
N THR A 89 2.62 16.63 15.94
CA THR A 89 2.28 15.27 16.36
C THR A 89 2.77 14.28 15.30
N THR A 90 3.41 13.18 15.71
CA THR A 90 3.86 12.16 14.74
C THR A 90 2.74 11.77 13.80
N ILE A 91 2.98 11.92 12.50
CA ILE A 91 2.04 11.53 11.45
C ILE A 91 2.46 10.15 10.99
N THR A 92 1.60 9.16 11.19
CA THR A 92 1.85 7.78 10.74
C THR A 92 0.82 7.39 9.69
N SER A 93 1.28 6.84 8.60
CA SER A 93 0.49 6.12 7.61
C SER A 93 0.74 4.63 7.81
N THR A 94 -0.30 3.83 7.98
CA THR A 94 -0.19 2.41 8.33
C THR A 94 0.10 1.55 7.11
N GLY A 95 0.94 0.54 7.27
CA GLY A 95 1.21 -0.44 6.22
C GLY A 95 -0.05 -1.14 5.73
N GLY A 96 -0.04 -1.62 4.49
CA GLY A 96 -1.14 -2.40 3.94
C GLY A 96 -1.31 -3.74 4.65
N GLY A 97 -2.54 -4.25 4.74
CA GLY A 97 -2.85 -5.57 5.28
C GLY A 97 -2.54 -6.68 4.28
N GLY A 98 -1.87 -7.74 4.76
CA GLY A 98 -1.49 -8.89 3.95
C GLY A 98 -2.68 -9.66 3.41
N ALA A 99 -2.54 -10.23 2.22
CA ALA A 99 -3.57 -11.04 1.62
C ALA A 99 -3.76 -12.38 2.36
N GLY A 100 -5.01 -12.84 2.42
CA GLY A 100 -5.33 -14.22 2.79
C GLY A 100 -4.85 -15.23 1.75
N SER A 101 -4.83 -16.50 2.14
CA SER A 101 -4.47 -17.61 1.27
C SER A 101 -5.47 -18.74 1.36
N HIS A 102 -5.28 -19.81 0.56
CA HIS A 102 -6.11 -21.02 0.64
C HIS A 102 -6.08 -21.61 2.07
N GLY A 103 -7.20 -22.25 2.46
CA GLY A 103 -7.36 -22.80 3.81
C GLY A 103 -8.23 -21.93 4.72
N GLY A 104 -8.92 -20.95 4.18
CA GLY A 104 -9.87 -20.13 4.94
C GLY A 104 -9.22 -18.96 5.68
N TYR A 105 -8.07 -18.50 5.19
CA TYR A 105 -7.43 -17.32 5.75
C TYR A 105 -8.05 -16.04 5.18
N PRO A 106 -8.64 -15.18 6.05
CA PRO A 106 -9.14 -13.87 5.63
C PRO A 106 -8.00 -12.94 5.22
N GLY A 107 -8.36 -11.84 4.56
CA GLY A 107 -7.46 -10.71 4.42
C GLY A 107 -7.14 -10.08 5.78
N ARG A 108 -5.97 -9.47 5.94
CA ARG A 108 -5.60 -8.75 7.17
C ARG A 108 -5.90 -7.27 7.07
N ASP A 109 -6.16 -6.68 8.23
CA ASP A 109 -6.40 -5.25 8.35
C ASP A 109 -5.12 -4.43 8.13
N GLY A 110 -5.29 -3.19 7.74
CA GLY A 110 -4.15 -2.29 7.55
C GLY A 110 -4.57 -0.89 7.12
N GLY A 111 -3.62 -0.13 6.58
CA GLY A 111 -3.91 1.15 5.93
C GLY A 111 -4.97 0.98 4.86
N CYS A 112 -4.79 0.01 3.95
CA CYS A 112 -5.85 -0.62 3.17
C CYS A 112 -5.84 -2.12 3.48
N GLY A 113 -7.01 -2.75 3.52
CA GLY A 113 -7.15 -4.16 3.87
C GLY A 113 -6.69 -5.11 2.77
N GLY A 114 -6.15 -6.28 3.15
CA GLY A 114 -5.84 -7.36 2.23
C GLY A 114 -7.08 -8.07 1.70
N GLY A 115 -7.03 -8.63 0.49
CA GLY A 115 -8.10 -9.46 -0.06
C GLY A 115 -8.13 -10.86 0.57
N ALA A 116 -9.30 -11.48 0.63
CA ALA A 116 -9.48 -12.84 1.12
C ALA A 116 -8.85 -13.89 0.21
N GLY A 117 -8.36 -14.97 0.80
CA GLY A 117 -7.78 -16.09 0.07
C GLY A 117 -8.80 -16.93 -0.70
N CYS A 118 -8.31 -17.66 -1.70
CA CYS A 118 -9.12 -18.63 -2.42
C CYS A 118 -9.48 -19.81 -1.49
N VAL A 119 -10.73 -20.13 -1.34
CA VAL A 119 -11.17 -21.29 -0.53
C VAL A 119 -12.49 -21.83 -1.03
N SER A 120 -12.59 -23.16 -1.09
CA SER A 120 -13.87 -23.83 -1.28
C SER A 120 -14.61 -23.88 0.05
N GLY A 121 -15.79 -23.28 0.12
CA GLY A 121 -16.61 -23.26 1.33
C GLY A 121 -17.22 -21.88 1.62
N PRO A 122 -17.36 -21.51 2.89
CA PRO A 122 -17.98 -20.26 3.27
C PRO A 122 -17.12 -19.05 2.83
N ILE A 123 -17.80 -17.95 2.58
CA ILE A 123 -17.17 -16.67 2.26
C ILE A 123 -16.24 -16.26 3.40
N GLN A 124 -15.00 -15.96 3.03
CA GLN A 124 -14.02 -15.34 3.92
C GLN A 124 -13.99 -13.83 3.64
N PRO A 125 -13.92 -13.00 4.68
CA PRO A 125 -13.85 -11.55 4.51
C PRO A 125 -12.48 -11.11 4.03
N GLY A 126 -12.46 -9.99 3.29
CA GLY A 126 -11.27 -9.15 3.18
C GLY A 126 -10.95 -8.49 4.52
N GLY A 127 -9.76 -7.96 4.67
CA GLY A 127 -9.37 -7.18 5.84
C GLY A 127 -9.96 -5.76 5.80
N ASP A 128 -10.14 -5.18 6.98
CA ASP A 128 -10.59 -3.80 7.12
C ASP A 128 -9.47 -2.82 6.74
N GLY A 129 -9.84 -1.80 5.97
CA GLY A 129 -8.98 -0.64 5.71
C GLY A 129 -9.06 0.39 6.83
N ASN A 130 -8.25 1.45 6.72
CA ASN A 130 -8.23 2.52 7.71
C ASN A 130 -8.07 2.02 9.16
N THR A 131 -7.22 1.03 9.36
CA THR A 131 -6.94 0.42 10.65
C THR A 131 -5.47 0.65 11.04
N PRO A 132 -5.18 1.36 12.16
CA PRO A 132 -6.12 2.06 13.02
C PRO A 132 -6.83 3.22 12.30
N SER A 133 -8.04 3.55 12.74
CA SER A 133 -8.87 4.58 12.11
C SER A 133 -8.21 5.96 12.16
N THR A 134 -8.22 6.65 11.02
CA THR A 134 -7.78 8.05 10.86
C THR A 134 -8.88 8.90 10.23
N SER A 135 -8.79 10.20 10.41
CA SER A 135 -9.63 11.17 9.71
C SER A 135 -8.74 12.24 9.07
N PRO A 136 -8.80 12.43 7.73
CA PRO A 136 -9.51 11.57 6.76
C PRO A 136 -9.06 10.12 6.75
N SER A 137 -9.88 9.21 6.19
CA SER A 137 -9.52 7.80 6.00
C SER A 137 -8.23 7.66 5.21
N GLN A 138 -7.35 6.74 5.63
CA GLN A 138 -6.10 6.45 4.94
C GLN A 138 -6.21 5.33 3.89
N GLY A 139 -7.36 4.64 3.78
CA GLY A 139 -7.56 3.58 2.80
C GLY A 139 -8.89 2.85 2.96
N ASN A 140 -9.10 1.83 2.15
CA ASN A 140 -10.35 1.10 2.04
C ASN A 140 -10.14 -0.42 2.25
N ASP A 141 -11.25 -1.13 2.44
CA ASP A 141 -11.27 -2.56 2.73
C ASP A 141 -10.83 -3.42 1.55
N GLY A 142 -10.35 -4.62 1.86
CA GLY A 142 -10.13 -5.67 0.89
C GLY A 142 -11.44 -6.37 0.51
N GLY A 143 -11.45 -7.02 -0.66
CA GLY A 143 -12.58 -7.80 -1.15
C GLY A 143 -12.68 -9.18 -0.51
N ASN A 144 -13.90 -9.69 -0.39
CA ASN A 144 -14.16 -11.06 0.03
C ASN A 144 -13.85 -12.07 -1.09
N ASN A 145 -13.72 -13.34 -0.74
CA ASN A 145 -13.69 -14.40 -1.75
C ASN A 145 -15.09 -14.68 -2.33
N GLY A 146 -15.14 -15.45 -3.41
CA GLY A 146 -16.40 -15.78 -4.11
C GLY A 146 -17.29 -16.81 -3.42
N GLY A 147 -16.78 -17.51 -2.41
CA GLY A 147 -17.49 -18.66 -1.81
C GLY A 147 -17.71 -19.80 -2.83
N GLY A 148 -18.44 -20.85 -2.42
CA GLY A 148 -18.82 -21.96 -3.31
C GLY A 148 -17.69 -22.98 -3.58
N PRO A 149 -17.88 -23.89 -4.56
CA PRO A 149 -16.92 -24.95 -4.87
C PRO A 149 -15.71 -24.46 -5.70
N GLY A 150 -15.81 -23.28 -6.28
CA GLY A 150 -14.71 -22.61 -6.96
C GLY A 150 -13.89 -21.77 -5.97
N GLU A 151 -12.80 -21.19 -6.43
CA GLU A 151 -11.84 -20.58 -5.55
C GLU A 151 -11.36 -19.22 -6.12
N GLY A 152 -12.31 -18.26 -6.29
CA GLY A 152 -11.99 -16.87 -6.60
C GLY A 152 -11.61 -16.14 -5.32
N GLY A 153 -10.39 -15.58 -5.24
CA GLY A 153 -9.96 -14.75 -4.14
C GLY A 153 -10.40 -13.28 -4.27
N GLY A 154 -10.43 -12.53 -3.17
CA GLY A 154 -10.74 -11.10 -3.15
C GLY A 154 -9.55 -10.23 -3.54
N GLY A 155 -9.78 -9.07 -4.14
CA GLY A 155 -8.75 -8.06 -4.42
C GLY A 155 -8.36 -7.31 -3.15
N GLY A 156 -7.12 -6.82 -3.07
CA GLY A 156 -6.68 -5.93 -1.99
C GLY A 156 -7.30 -4.54 -2.10
N GLY A 157 -7.55 -3.87 -0.97
CA GLY A 157 -8.02 -2.48 -0.93
C GLY A 157 -6.98 -1.51 -1.48
N GLY A 158 -7.44 -0.47 -2.13
CA GLY A 158 -6.64 0.67 -2.56
C GLY A 158 -6.96 1.92 -1.76
N SER A 159 -6.16 2.96 -1.88
CA SER A 159 -6.42 4.21 -1.17
C SER A 159 -7.64 4.96 -1.67
N GLY A 160 -8.07 4.73 -2.90
CA GLY A 160 -9.20 5.41 -3.55
C GLY A 160 -10.47 4.56 -3.66
N ALA A 161 -10.37 3.24 -3.54
CA ALA A 161 -11.50 2.33 -3.64
C ALA A 161 -11.24 1.01 -2.92
N GLU A 162 -12.30 0.34 -2.52
CA GLU A 162 -12.27 -1.02 -1.98
C GLU A 162 -11.76 -2.02 -3.02
N GLY A 163 -11.15 -3.08 -2.52
CA GLY A 163 -10.87 -4.26 -3.32
C GLY A 163 -12.16 -4.96 -3.72
N GLN A 164 -12.23 -5.46 -4.94
CA GLN A 164 -13.41 -6.17 -5.39
C GLN A 164 -13.54 -7.53 -4.70
N THR A 165 -14.75 -7.80 -4.19
CA THR A 165 -15.15 -9.17 -3.88
C THR A 165 -15.08 -9.98 -5.17
N ALA A 166 -14.63 -11.23 -5.10
CA ALA A 166 -14.63 -12.12 -6.25
C ALA A 166 -16.04 -12.23 -6.84
N PRO A 167 -16.25 -11.90 -8.13
CA PRO A 167 -17.59 -11.89 -8.72
C PRO A 167 -18.26 -13.26 -8.76
N SER A 168 -17.46 -14.32 -8.75
CA SER A 168 -17.91 -15.70 -8.70
C SER A 168 -16.81 -16.61 -8.12
N ASP A 169 -17.12 -17.87 -7.95
CA ASP A 169 -16.18 -18.90 -7.52
C ASP A 169 -15.04 -19.17 -8.53
N THR A 170 -15.18 -18.77 -9.80
CA THR A 170 -14.13 -18.93 -10.84
C THR A 170 -13.48 -17.63 -11.26
N GLN A 171 -13.95 -16.49 -10.78
CA GLN A 171 -13.43 -15.18 -11.13
C GLN A 171 -12.82 -14.49 -9.91
N ALA A 172 -11.60 -14.02 -10.05
CA ALA A 172 -10.88 -13.30 -9.01
C ALA A 172 -11.35 -11.84 -8.89
N GLY A 173 -11.25 -11.28 -7.69
CA GLY A 173 -11.51 -9.87 -7.41
C GLY A 173 -10.34 -8.97 -7.82
N ALA A 174 -10.61 -7.87 -8.49
CA ALA A 174 -9.60 -6.88 -8.85
C ALA A 174 -9.18 -6.03 -7.64
N GLY A 175 -7.95 -5.54 -7.67
CA GLY A 175 -7.46 -4.59 -6.68
C GLY A 175 -8.17 -3.25 -6.73
N GLY A 176 -8.39 -2.64 -5.57
CA GLY A 176 -8.97 -1.30 -5.43
C GLY A 176 -8.06 -0.22 -6.04
N ALA A 177 -8.66 0.79 -6.64
CA ALA A 177 -7.92 1.89 -7.24
C ALA A 177 -7.15 2.70 -6.18
N GLY A 178 -6.00 3.23 -6.58
CA GLY A 178 -5.25 4.22 -5.80
C GLY A 178 -5.80 5.64 -5.97
N THR A 179 -5.17 6.58 -5.28
CA THR A 179 -5.53 8.00 -5.27
C THR A 179 -4.49 8.82 -6.03
N ALA A 180 -4.96 9.75 -6.84
CA ALA A 180 -4.11 10.70 -7.56
C ALA A 180 -3.73 11.90 -6.66
N SER A 181 -2.47 12.33 -6.77
CA SER A 181 -1.98 13.57 -6.16
C SER A 181 -1.16 14.37 -7.16
N SER A 182 -1.32 15.68 -7.15
CA SER A 182 -0.53 16.62 -7.95
C SER A 182 0.61 17.27 -7.17
N ILE A 183 0.99 16.74 -6.00
CA ILE A 183 2.05 17.30 -5.15
C ILE A 183 3.40 17.44 -5.87
N THR A 184 3.64 16.67 -6.93
CA THR A 184 4.84 16.73 -7.78
C THR A 184 4.65 17.57 -9.03
N GLY A 185 3.62 18.43 -9.10
CA GLY A 185 3.32 19.29 -10.23
C GLY A 185 2.43 18.67 -11.30
N SER A 186 2.30 17.35 -11.36
CA SER A 186 1.37 16.62 -12.24
C SER A 186 0.67 15.49 -11.46
N ALA A 187 -0.53 15.14 -11.91
CA ALA A 187 -1.31 14.09 -11.26
C ALA A 187 -0.65 12.71 -11.43
N VAL A 188 -0.28 12.09 -10.31
CA VAL A 188 0.27 10.73 -10.26
C VAL A 188 -0.56 9.88 -9.32
N THR A 189 -1.14 8.79 -9.82
CA THR A 189 -1.91 7.84 -9.02
C THR A 189 -0.97 6.87 -8.31
N ARG A 190 -1.20 6.63 -6.99
CA ARG A 190 -0.40 5.73 -6.14
C ARG A 190 -1.31 4.93 -5.21
N ALA A 191 -0.75 3.95 -4.53
CA ALA A 191 -1.42 3.12 -3.53
C ALA A 191 -2.65 2.36 -4.07
N GLY A 192 -2.47 1.68 -5.22
CA GLY A 192 -3.45 0.70 -5.72
C GLY A 192 -3.30 -0.66 -5.04
N GLY A 193 -4.41 -1.34 -4.76
CA GLY A 193 -4.42 -2.68 -4.21
C GLY A 193 -4.00 -3.75 -5.22
N GLY A 194 -3.54 -4.91 -4.76
CA GLY A 194 -3.21 -6.06 -5.62
C GLY A 194 -4.45 -6.79 -6.15
N GLY A 195 -4.37 -7.32 -7.36
CA GLY A 195 -5.38 -8.24 -7.89
C GLY A 195 -5.21 -9.64 -7.34
N SER A 196 -6.28 -10.41 -7.27
CA SER A 196 -6.27 -11.78 -6.76
C SER A 196 -6.07 -12.81 -7.86
N GLY A 197 -5.65 -14.02 -7.49
CA GLY A 197 -5.72 -15.21 -8.34
C GLY A 197 -7.05 -15.95 -8.19
N ALA A 198 -7.27 -16.93 -9.05
CA ALA A 198 -8.35 -17.90 -8.91
C ALA A 198 -7.80 -19.30 -9.20
N ARG A 199 -8.43 -20.34 -8.62
CA ARG A 199 -8.07 -21.71 -8.96
C ARG A 199 -8.39 -21.99 -10.43
N VAL A 200 -7.48 -22.67 -11.13
CA VAL A 200 -7.69 -23.01 -12.54
C VAL A 200 -8.76 -24.07 -12.68
N GLN A 201 -9.91 -23.63 -13.15
CA GLN A 201 -11.02 -24.44 -13.65
C GLN A 201 -11.44 -23.90 -15.04
N THR A 202 -12.29 -24.57 -15.72
CA THR A 202 -12.78 -24.07 -17.02
C THR A 202 -13.47 -22.72 -16.81
N GLY A 203 -12.94 -21.66 -17.44
CA GLY A 203 -13.45 -20.30 -17.34
C GLY A 203 -12.87 -19.45 -16.21
N SER A 204 -11.88 -19.95 -15.46
CA SER A 204 -11.22 -19.17 -14.39
C SER A 204 -10.42 -17.99 -14.94
N SER A 205 -10.53 -16.82 -14.28
CA SER A 205 -9.76 -15.62 -14.63
C SER A 205 -9.15 -14.99 -13.40
N ALA A 206 -7.87 -14.66 -13.50
CA ALA A 206 -7.18 -13.81 -12.55
C ALA A 206 -7.60 -12.35 -12.72
N ALA A 207 -7.37 -11.54 -11.72
CA ALA A 207 -7.77 -10.14 -11.74
C ALA A 207 -6.57 -9.18 -11.78
N GLY A 208 -6.79 -8.02 -12.40
CA GLY A 208 -5.81 -6.94 -12.45
C GLY A 208 -5.61 -6.28 -11.09
N GLY A 209 -4.40 -5.77 -10.87
CA GLY A 209 -4.14 -4.84 -9.78
C GLY A 209 -4.84 -3.50 -10.01
N GLY A 210 -5.13 -2.79 -8.93
CA GLY A 210 -5.70 -1.45 -8.97
C GLY A 210 -4.78 -0.42 -9.62
N SER A 211 -5.35 0.60 -10.22
CA SER A 211 -4.57 1.73 -10.74
C SER A 211 -3.72 2.36 -9.64
N GLY A 212 -2.54 2.85 -9.99
CA GLY A 212 -1.58 3.38 -9.02
C GLY A 212 -0.52 2.38 -8.59
N GLY A 213 -0.33 1.30 -9.36
CA GLY A 213 0.79 0.38 -9.24
C GLY A 213 0.49 -0.97 -8.61
N GLY A 214 -0.78 -1.32 -8.41
CA GLY A 214 -1.17 -2.63 -7.87
C GLY A 214 -0.68 -3.81 -8.72
N GLY A 215 -0.16 -4.83 -8.08
CA GLY A 215 0.35 -6.05 -8.71
C GLY A 215 -0.76 -6.89 -9.34
N GLN A 216 -0.49 -7.47 -10.51
CA GLN A 216 -1.40 -8.36 -11.23
C GLN A 216 -1.54 -9.71 -10.51
N GLY A 217 -2.75 -10.21 -10.36
CA GLY A 217 -3.00 -11.61 -9.99
C GLY A 217 -2.79 -12.59 -11.16
N TYR A 218 -2.51 -13.86 -10.84
CA TYR A 218 -2.34 -14.91 -11.83
C TYR A 218 -3.07 -16.19 -11.44
N ASN A 219 -3.54 -16.98 -12.43
CA ASN A 219 -4.27 -18.24 -12.24
C ASN A 219 -3.40 -19.49 -12.37
N ASN A 220 -2.17 -19.32 -12.72
CA ASN A 220 -1.22 -20.41 -12.99
C ASN A 220 -0.07 -20.38 -11.98
N ASP A 221 0.90 -21.27 -12.16
CA ASP A 221 2.10 -21.37 -11.32
C ASP A 221 3.09 -20.19 -11.57
N THR A 222 2.58 -19.03 -11.95
CA THR A 222 3.37 -17.79 -12.10
C THR A 222 3.30 -17.00 -10.80
N VAL A 223 4.44 -16.52 -10.34
CA VAL A 223 4.56 -15.63 -9.18
C VAL A 223 3.64 -14.40 -9.36
N GLY A 224 2.91 -14.05 -8.34
CA GLY A 224 2.06 -12.86 -8.34
C GLY A 224 2.82 -11.59 -8.73
N GLY A 225 2.18 -10.68 -9.46
CA GLY A 225 2.81 -9.41 -9.82
C GLY A 225 3.20 -8.61 -8.58
N ALA A 226 4.42 -8.07 -8.55
CA ALA A 226 4.80 -7.18 -7.45
C ALA A 226 4.09 -5.83 -7.55
N GLY A 227 3.79 -5.23 -6.41
CA GLY A 227 3.40 -3.83 -6.32
C GLY A 227 4.53 -2.92 -6.79
N THR A 228 4.20 -1.83 -7.49
CA THR A 228 5.21 -0.90 -7.98
C THR A 228 5.95 -0.23 -6.82
N VAL A 229 7.26 -0.19 -6.90
CA VAL A 229 8.10 0.46 -5.88
C VAL A 229 7.82 1.95 -5.76
N ASN A 230 7.95 2.51 -4.56
CA ASN A 230 7.72 3.93 -4.25
C ASN A 230 6.29 4.41 -4.57
N THR A 231 5.33 3.50 -4.52
CA THR A 231 3.91 3.82 -4.66
C THR A 231 3.07 3.31 -3.49
N GLY A 232 3.62 2.44 -2.63
CA GLY A 232 2.88 1.80 -1.55
C GLY A 232 1.80 0.83 -2.01
N SER A 233 1.92 0.28 -3.22
CA SER A 233 0.88 -0.57 -3.82
C SER A 233 0.97 -2.02 -3.37
N GLY A 234 -0.17 -2.70 -3.29
CA GLY A 234 -0.24 -4.11 -2.92
C GLY A 234 0.27 -5.06 -4.00
N GLY A 235 0.79 -6.21 -3.61
CA GLY A 235 1.20 -7.31 -4.50
C GLY A 235 0.03 -8.19 -4.94
N GLY A 236 0.12 -8.79 -6.12
CA GLY A 236 -0.91 -9.68 -6.66
C GLY A 236 -0.88 -11.09 -6.05
N GLY A 237 -2.04 -11.71 -5.92
CA GLY A 237 -2.17 -13.11 -5.50
C GLY A 237 -1.96 -14.09 -6.64
N THR A 238 -1.87 -15.39 -6.29
CA THR A 238 -1.76 -16.47 -7.27
C THR A 238 -2.91 -17.45 -7.18
N GLY A 239 -3.16 -18.16 -8.25
CA GLY A 239 -4.09 -19.28 -8.32
C GLY A 239 -3.38 -20.63 -8.27
N TRP A 240 -4.13 -21.70 -8.55
CA TRP A 240 -3.64 -23.08 -8.51
C TRP A 240 -4.05 -23.89 -9.73
N THR A 241 -3.09 -24.60 -10.33
CA THR A 241 -3.34 -25.45 -11.51
C THR A 241 -3.63 -26.91 -11.15
N GLY A 242 -3.60 -27.27 -9.87
CA GLY A 242 -3.81 -28.65 -9.39
C GLY A 242 -2.53 -29.41 -9.06
N SER A 243 -1.35 -28.90 -9.40
CA SER A 243 -0.07 -29.59 -9.18
C SER A 243 0.97 -28.73 -8.43
N ALA A 244 0.90 -27.42 -8.52
CA ALA A 244 1.82 -26.51 -7.85
C ALA A 244 1.13 -25.18 -7.52
N SER A 245 1.73 -24.41 -6.63
CA SER A 245 1.38 -23.02 -6.40
C SER A 245 2.65 -22.18 -6.41
N ALA A 246 2.57 -20.96 -6.91
CA ALA A 246 3.66 -19.99 -6.88
C ALA A 246 3.56 -19.06 -5.67
N ASP A 247 4.62 -18.30 -5.42
CA ASP A 247 4.62 -17.25 -4.43
C ASP A 247 3.68 -16.10 -4.83
N GLY A 248 3.02 -15.49 -3.88
CA GLY A 248 2.35 -14.21 -4.07
C GLY A 248 3.36 -13.11 -4.43
N GLY A 249 2.90 -12.04 -5.05
CA GLY A 249 3.73 -10.86 -5.36
C GLY A 249 4.06 -10.08 -4.10
N ALA A 250 5.27 -9.53 -4.01
CA ALA A 250 5.63 -8.61 -2.93
C ALA A 250 4.87 -7.27 -3.07
N GLY A 251 4.60 -6.62 -1.96
CA GLY A 251 4.11 -5.24 -1.94
C GLY A 251 5.19 -4.23 -2.35
N GLY A 252 4.79 -3.09 -2.86
CA GLY A 252 5.68 -1.98 -3.20
C GLY A 252 6.06 -1.16 -1.96
N LYS A 253 7.29 -0.66 -1.91
CA LYS A 253 7.71 0.35 -0.93
C LYS A 253 6.78 1.55 -0.94
N GLY A 254 6.63 2.17 0.25
CA GLY A 254 5.98 3.47 0.41
C GLY A 254 6.79 4.62 -0.19
N VAL A 255 6.25 5.81 -0.05
CA VAL A 255 6.93 7.06 -0.42
C VAL A 255 6.46 8.19 0.48
N ILE A 256 7.35 9.12 0.81
CA ILE A 256 7.00 10.37 1.46
C ILE A 256 7.48 11.52 0.57
N ILE A 257 6.60 12.47 0.29
CA ILE A 257 6.88 13.66 -0.50
C ILE A 257 6.50 14.88 0.34
N LEU A 258 7.39 15.84 0.41
CA LEU A 258 7.19 17.14 1.04
C LEU A 258 7.15 18.21 -0.03
N SER A 259 6.25 19.16 0.09
CA SER A 259 6.13 20.29 -0.82
C SER A 259 6.00 21.58 -0.01
N MET A 260 6.90 22.52 -0.24
CA MET A 260 6.94 23.82 0.42
C MET A 260 7.25 24.94 -0.59
N ALA A 261 7.04 26.20 -0.23
CA ALA A 261 7.45 27.32 -1.08
C ALA A 261 8.98 27.30 -1.32
N ASP A 262 9.41 27.57 -2.57
CA ASP A 262 10.84 27.59 -2.92
C ASP A 262 11.67 28.50 -2.01
N ALA A 263 11.10 29.65 -1.61
CA ALA A 263 11.77 30.60 -0.71
C ALA A 263 12.01 30.06 0.71
N SER A 264 11.31 28.99 1.10
CA SER A 264 11.44 28.34 2.41
C SER A 264 12.42 27.17 2.39
N TYR A 265 12.90 26.77 1.24
CA TYR A 265 13.86 25.67 1.12
C TYR A 265 15.30 26.16 1.33
N SER A 266 16.00 25.57 2.29
CA SER A 266 17.38 25.98 2.65
C SER A 266 18.44 25.62 1.61
N GLY A 267 18.11 24.83 0.58
CA GLY A 267 19.06 24.30 -0.38
C GLY A 267 19.89 23.11 0.13
N THR A 268 19.66 22.65 1.36
CA THR A 268 20.44 21.57 1.99
C THR A 268 19.54 20.40 2.37
N THR A 269 20.01 19.18 2.11
CA THR A 269 19.35 17.94 2.55
C THR A 269 20.39 16.99 3.15
N THR A 270 19.95 16.10 4.04
CA THR A 270 20.73 14.96 4.53
C THR A 270 20.08 13.67 4.05
N GLY A 271 20.85 12.63 3.88
CA GLY A 271 20.41 11.41 3.19
C GLY A 271 20.52 11.61 1.66
N SER A 272 19.72 10.93 0.91
CA SER A 272 19.70 11.01 -0.56
C SER A 272 18.28 11.19 -1.10
N PRO A 273 17.51 12.21 -0.65
CA PRO A 273 16.20 12.48 -1.23
C PRO A 273 16.37 13.00 -2.66
N THR A 274 15.36 12.79 -3.48
CA THR A 274 15.26 13.52 -4.75
C THR A 274 14.67 14.90 -4.49
N VAL A 275 15.36 15.96 -4.93
CA VAL A 275 14.90 17.34 -4.78
C VAL A 275 14.55 17.89 -6.15
N ALA A 276 13.37 18.50 -6.26
CA ALA A 276 12.93 19.25 -7.45
C ALA A 276 12.51 20.65 -7.00
N THR A 277 13.11 21.69 -7.60
CA THR A 277 12.82 23.10 -7.32
C THR A 277 12.07 23.75 -8.48
N GLY A 278 11.33 24.82 -8.22
CA GLY A 278 10.64 25.59 -9.25
C GLY A 278 9.40 24.90 -9.82
N VAL A 279 8.89 23.85 -9.18
CA VAL A 279 7.64 23.19 -9.58
C VAL A 279 6.47 24.05 -9.13
N SER A 280 5.98 24.91 -10.01
CA SER A 280 4.92 25.89 -9.70
C SER A 280 5.25 26.78 -8.47
N GLY A 281 6.51 27.17 -8.27
CA GLY A 281 6.98 27.97 -7.13
C GLY A 281 7.14 27.18 -5.83
N LYS A 282 7.19 25.85 -5.92
CA LYS A 282 7.39 24.94 -4.80
C LYS A 282 8.60 24.01 -5.01
N THR A 283 9.19 23.61 -3.92
CA THR A 283 10.22 22.56 -3.82
C THR A 283 9.67 21.35 -3.10
#